data_6b94160a0817e06e6edee925f0c7f2c9
#
_entry.id   6b94160a0817e06e6edee925f0c7f2c9
#
_cell.length_a   1.000
_cell.length_b   1.000
_cell.length_c   1.000
_cell.angle_alpha   90.00
_cell.angle_beta   90.00
_cell.angle_gamma   90.00
#
_symmetry.space_group_name_H-M   'P 1'
#
loop_
_entity.id
_entity.type
_entity.pdbx_description
1 polymer ?
#
loop_
_entity_poly.entity_id
_entity_poly.type
_entity_poly.pdbx_seq_one_letter_code
_entity_poly.pdbx_strand_id
1 'polypeptide(L)'
;MIYHIIQEGPGTGMVAACTSDTNGERNREPEERCNIPDAPHFKNLKQAHKYLRDTVGREPSPMELKGSILVDDDERTRRSDARRPVHPDSAYRRHLDGRTLHTLAHSQWSRTRMLVAMCDETMAETIHMLVSDPNPLVRAYAIVHGNATREQVNKGMSDADAQVVKQAARKCDDPQLFSISATHKSREVRMVVASNPHTPQDTLHALVRDADMWVRIRAARNPTLTLDMRMILAEDEEPWVRITNAEETNDPRILAIAARDSDADVALAAAQNEHTDPDDLTFLSTHGDERVRRRAASHENTSEETALALTYDKDAMVRAAAGAHKNTPAWRKKELAQGDNEPIVLNMLAHSTDTPRDVIHILVGRGNKQASIALLDRCRKR
;
A
#
# COMPACT_ATOMS: atom_id res chain seq x y z
N MET A 1 27.45 -7.23 17.35
CA MET A 1 26.14 -6.59 17.25
C MET A 1 25.50 -6.68 18.63
N ILE A 2 24.97 -5.59 19.13
CA ILE A 2 24.31 -5.52 20.44
C ILE A 2 22.81 -5.57 20.19
N TYR A 3 22.07 -6.26 21.04
CA TYR A 3 20.62 -6.39 20.95
C TYR A 3 19.97 -5.79 22.20
N HIS A 4 18.81 -5.17 22.02
CA HIS A 4 17.98 -4.68 23.12
C HIS A 4 16.52 -5.10 22.93
N ILE A 5 15.75 -5.04 23.99
CA ILE A 5 14.32 -5.32 23.97
C ILE A 5 13.57 -3.99 24.04
N ILE A 6 12.67 -3.74 23.08
CA ILE A 6 11.83 -2.55 23.05
C ILE A 6 10.83 -2.62 24.20
N GLN A 7 10.87 -1.67 25.10
CA GLN A 7 10.03 -1.67 26.32
C GLN A 7 8.72 -0.89 26.15
N GLU A 8 8.66 0.09 25.22
CA GLU A 8 7.49 0.95 25.02
C GLU A 8 7.16 1.14 23.54
N GLY A 9 5.87 1.34 23.23
CA GLY A 9 5.39 1.64 21.88
C GLY A 9 5.10 0.41 21.00
N PRO A 10 4.84 0.62 19.70
CA PRO A 10 4.59 -0.47 18.76
C PRO A 10 5.85 -1.33 18.61
N GLY A 11 5.79 -2.56 19.07
CA GLY A 11 6.91 -3.50 19.09
C GLY A 11 7.46 -3.81 20.49
N THR A 12 6.79 -3.36 21.57
CA THR A 12 7.15 -3.69 22.95
C THR A 12 7.39 -5.19 23.11
N GLY A 13 8.54 -5.55 23.72
CA GLY A 13 8.98 -6.92 23.92
C GLY A 13 9.62 -7.56 22.68
N MET A 14 9.86 -6.84 21.58
CA MET A 14 10.62 -7.33 20.44
C MET A 14 12.14 -7.18 20.66
N VAL A 15 12.90 -8.13 20.12
CA VAL A 15 14.37 -8.01 20.06
C VAL A 15 14.74 -7.21 18.83
N ALA A 16 15.48 -6.12 19.02
CA ALA A 16 16.01 -5.30 17.94
C ALA A 16 17.53 -5.22 18.00
N ALA A 17 18.18 -5.17 16.84
CA ALA A 17 19.61 -4.89 16.76
C ALA A 17 19.85 -3.41 17.07
N CYS A 18 20.84 -3.10 17.92
CA CYS A 18 21.22 -1.73 18.22
C CYS A 18 21.90 -1.09 17.01
N THR A 19 21.31 -0.02 16.48
CA THR A 19 21.80 0.69 15.29
C THR A 19 22.93 1.68 15.54
N SER A 20 23.27 1.97 16.81
CA SER A 20 24.27 2.97 17.16
C SER A 20 25.73 2.50 17.06
N ASP A 21 25.98 1.28 16.60
CA ASP A 21 27.33 0.69 16.50
C ASP A 21 28.14 1.14 15.26
N THR A 22 27.77 2.25 14.61
CA THR A 22 28.41 2.72 13.35
C THR A 22 29.70 3.53 13.53
N ASN A 23 30.09 3.90 14.76
CA ASN A 23 31.21 4.84 14.98
C ASN A 23 32.49 4.27 15.63
N GLY A 24 32.78 2.98 15.47
CA GLY A 24 34.17 2.48 15.68
C GLY A 24 34.74 2.49 17.12
N GLU A 25 34.01 2.91 18.14
CA GLU A 25 34.47 2.91 19.52
C GLU A 25 34.25 1.54 20.19
N ARG A 26 35.21 0.65 19.99
CA ARG A 26 35.16 -0.75 20.48
C ARG A 26 35.29 -0.93 21.99
N ASN A 27 35.60 0.12 22.75
CA ASN A 27 35.98 0.03 24.17
C ASN A 27 34.91 0.52 25.16
N ARG A 28 33.71 0.87 24.72
CA ARG A 28 32.61 1.27 25.61
C ARG A 28 31.72 0.08 25.96
N GLU A 29 31.12 0.11 27.16
CA GLU A 29 30.12 -0.88 27.58
C GLU A 29 28.88 -0.85 26.65
N PRO A 30 28.15 -1.98 26.50
CA PRO A 30 27.02 -2.09 25.60
C PRO A 30 25.94 -1.01 25.79
N GLU A 31 25.71 -0.61 27.03
CA GLU A 31 24.71 0.40 27.42
C GLU A 31 25.07 1.81 26.95
N GLU A 32 26.37 2.13 26.88
CA GLU A 32 26.88 3.43 26.41
C GLU A 32 26.81 3.61 24.89
N ARG A 33 26.55 2.52 24.15
CA ARG A 33 26.51 2.50 22.68
C ARG A 33 25.08 2.58 22.13
N CYS A 34 24.08 2.59 22.97
CA CYS A 34 22.68 2.56 22.56
C CYS A 34 21.99 3.89 22.84
N ASN A 35 21.14 4.32 21.91
CA ASN A 35 20.31 5.50 22.07
C ASN A 35 19.13 5.29 23.05
N ILE A 36 18.96 4.09 23.58
CA ILE A 36 17.91 3.71 24.54
C ILE A 36 18.59 3.15 25.78
N PRO A 37 19.10 4.00 26.68
CA PRO A 37 19.96 3.59 27.80
C PRO A 37 19.25 2.70 28.83
N ASP A 38 17.94 2.81 28.97
CA ASP A 38 17.16 2.04 29.96
C ASP A 38 16.68 0.68 29.45
N ALA A 39 16.97 0.32 28.19
CA ALA A 39 16.57 -0.96 27.64
C ALA A 39 17.58 -2.07 28.01
N PRO A 40 17.14 -3.30 28.34
CA PRO A 40 18.04 -4.44 28.56
C PRO A 40 18.88 -4.75 27.31
N HIS A 41 20.21 -4.76 27.46
CA HIS A 41 21.15 -4.99 26.37
C HIS A 41 21.78 -6.39 26.46
N PHE A 42 21.96 -7.04 25.29
CA PHE A 42 22.50 -8.39 25.19
C PHE A 42 23.59 -8.48 24.15
N LYS A 43 24.67 -9.20 24.50
CA LYS A 43 25.83 -9.39 23.61
C LYS A 43 25.52 -10.30 22.41
N ASN A 44 24.50 -11.10 22.51
CA ASN A 44 24.07 -11.99 21.41
C ASN A 44 22.56 -12.28 21.49
N LEU A 45 22.00 -12.72 20.35
CA LEU A 45 20.59 -12.99 20.16
C LEU A 45 20.06 -14.09 21.11
N LYS A 46 20.89 -15.10 21.42
CA LYS A 46 20.53 -16.20 22.31
C LYS A 46 20.23 -15.73 23.74
N GLN A 47 21.01 -14.77 24.24
CA GLN A 47 20.77 -14.16 25.56
C GLN A 47 19.49 -13.32 25.58
N ALA A 48 19.23 -12.55 24.51
CA ALA A 48 18.00 -11.79 24.36
C ALA A 48 16.77 -12.71 24.31
N HIS A 49 16.81 -13.79 23.57
CA HIS A 49 15.72 -14.78 23.51
C HIS A 49 15.50 -15.51 24.82
N LYS A 50 16.57 -15.84 25.55
CA LYS A 50 16.47 -16.42 26.88
C LYS A 50 15.79 -15.47 27.85
N TYR A 51 16.17 -14.20 27.85
CA TYR A 51 15.53 -13.17 28.66
C TYR A 51 14.05 -13.00 28.35
N LEU A 52 13.67 -13.01 27.06
CA LEU A 52 12.25 -12.93 26.65
C LEU A 52 11.44 -14.10 27.23
N ARG A 53 11.94 -15.33 27.15
CA ARG A 53 11.26 -16.49 27.71
C ARG A 53 11.18 -16.47 29.23
N ASP A 54 12.31 -16.21 29.87
CA ASP A 54 12.45 -16.38 31.33
C ASP A 54 11.85 -15.21 32.12
N THR A 55 11.90 -14.00 31.57
CA THR A 55 11.53 -12.77 32.30
C THR A 55 10.23 -12.15 31.75
N VAL A 56 10.03 -12.14 30.45
CA VAL A 56 8.87 -11.51 29.81
C VAL A 56 7.75 -12.54 29.55
N GLY A 57 8.08 -13.85 29.63
CA GLY A 57 7.13 -14.93 29.39
C GLY A 57 6.63 -15.00 27.94
N ARG A 58 7.37 -14.37 27.00
CA ARG A 58 7.01 -14.28 25.60
C ARG A 58 7.97 -15.09 24.72
N GLU A 59 7.41 -15.82 23.77
CA GLU A 59 8.20 -16.49 22.74
C GLU A 59 8.75 -15.46 21.72
N PRO A 60 9.97 -15.66 21.19
CA PRO A 60 10.53 -14.80 20.14
C PRO A 60 9.63 -14.75 18.90
N SER A 61 9.57 -13.59 18.21
CA SER A 61 8.82 -13.44 16.99
C SER A 61 9.44 -14.18 15.80
N PRO A 62 8.71 -14.43 14.69
CA PRO A 62 9.26 -15.06 13.49
C PRO A 62 10.48 -14.34 12.89
N MET A 63 10.53 -13.01 13.01
CA MET A 63 11.70 -12.24 12.55
C MET A 63 12.92 -12.43 13.45
N GLU A 64 12.71 -12.51 14.75
CA GLU A 64 13.75 -12.78 15.74
C GLU A 64 14.35 -14.19 15.57
N LEU A 65 13.51 -15.18 15.22
CA LEU A 65 13.94 -16.53 14.96
C LEU A 65 14.72 -16.71 13.65
N LYS A 66 14.46 -15.89 12.62
CA LYS A 66 15.31 -15.89 11.42
C LYS A 66 16.79 -15.66 11.76
N GLY A 67 17.06 -14.82 12.77
CA GLY A 67 18.41 -14.64 13.29
C GLY A 67 18.97 -15.86 14.06
N SER A 68 18.14 -16.64 14.74
CA SER A 68 18.58 -17.77 15.59
C SER A 68 18.80 -19.08 14.82
N ILE A 69 18.05 -19.33 13.76
CA ILE A 69 18.30 -20.50 12.88
C ILE A 69 19.68 -20.42 12.21
N LEU A 70 20.14 -19.21 11.93
CA LEU A 70 21.48 -18.96 11.37
C LEU A 70 22.60 -19.15 12.40
N VAL A 71 22.30 -19.17 13.71
CA VAL A 71 23.31 -19.26 14.79
C VAL A 71 23.59 -20.70 15.21
N ASP A 72 22.61 -21.61 15.16
CA ASP A 72 22.83 -23.01 15.57
C ASP A 72 23.65 -23.83 14.55
N ASP A 73 23.58 -23.50 13.26
CA ASP A 73 24.44 -24.11 12.23
C ASP A 73 25.89 -23.55 12.24
N ASP A 74 26.08 -22.37 12.83
CA ASP A 74 27.38 -21.69 12.81
C ASP A 74 28.42 -22.27 13.79
N GLU A 75 28.00 -23.07 14.80
CA GLU A 75 28.95 -23.76 15.70
C GLU A 75 29.68 -24.94 15.02
N ARG A 76 29.08 -25.56 14.01
CA ARG A 76 29.75 -26.61 13.22
C ARG A 76 30.62 -26.06 12.10
N THR A 77 30.21 -24.95 11.47
CA THR A 77 30.94 -24.31 10.35
C THR A 77 32.05 -23.38 10.81
N ARG A 78 32.00 -22.81 12.03
CA ARG A 78 33.07 -21.92 12.57
C ARG A 78 34.42 -22.59 12.78
N ARG A 79 34.50 -23.91 12.72
CA ARG A 79 35.79 -24.63 12.76
C ARG A 79 36.52 -24.69 11.43
N SER A 80 35.90 -24.32 10.30
CA SER A 80 36.52 -24.41 8.97
C SER A 80 36.84 -23.05 8.29
N ASP A 81 36.19 -21.93 8.68
CA ASP A 81 36.31 -20.66 7.92
C ASP A 81 36.57 -19.40 8.78
N ALA A 82 37.53 -19.45 9.68
CA ALA A 82 37.89 -18.34 10.60
C ALA A 82 38.54 -17.11 9.96
N ARG A 83 38.34 -16.78 8.67
CA ARG A 83 39.12 -15.71 7.98
C ARG A 83 38.33 -14.71 7.11
N ARG A 84 37.01 -14.59 7.18
CA ARG A 84 36.29 -13.50 6.47
C ARG A 84 35.22 -12.83 7.35
N PRO A 85 35.25 -11.48 7.49
CA PRO A 85 34.14 -10.76 8.10
C PRO A 85 32.92 -10.86 7.18
N VAL A 86 31.84 -11.45 7.68
CA VAL A 86 30.58 -11.63 6.94
C VAL A 86 29.77 -10.34 7.09
N HIS A 87 29.48 -9.68 5.97
CA HIS A 87 28.58 -8.54 5.91
C HIS A 87 27.16 -8.94 6.41
N PRO A 88 26.44 -8.11 7.21
CA PRO A 88 25.12 -8.46 7.73
C PRO A 88 24.13 -8.95 6.67
N ASP A 89 24.20 -8.39 5.45
CA ASP A 89 23.34 -8.80 4.33
C ASP A 89 23.68 -10.17 3.74
N SER A 90 24.89 -10.70 3.98
CA SER A 90 25.27 -12.04 3.48
C SER A 90 24.75 -13.18 4.34
N ALA A 91 24.37 -12.91 5.61
CA ALA A 91 23.75 -13.89 6.50
C ALA A 91 22.32 -14.25 6.05
N TYR A 92 21.63 -13.36 5.33
CA TYR A 92 20.29 -13.61 4.76
C TYR A 92 20.31 -14.42 3.44
N ARG A 93 21.48 -14.69 2.85
CA ARG A 93 21.62 -15.38 1.56
C ARG A 93 22.39 -16.70 1.64
N ARG A 94 22.48 -17.34 2.79
CA ARG A 94 22.90 -18.76 2.81
C ARG A 94 21.73 -19.59 2.37
N HIS A 95 21.75 -20.02 1.11
CA HIS A 95 20.83 -20.99 0.56
C HIS A 95 20.99 -22.29 1.34
N LEU A 96 20.05 -22.62 2.19
CA LEU A 96 19.95 -23.96 2.76
C LEU A 96 19.57 -24.89 1.62
N ASP A 97 20.29 -26.01 1.48
CA ASP A 97 19.92 -26.97 0.45
C ASP A 97 18.58 -27.65 0.78
N GLY A 98 17.90 -28.14 -0.24
CA GLY A 98 16.57 -28.72 -0.10
C GLY A 98 16.54 -29.93 0.87
N ARG A 99 17.64 -30.67 1.07
CA ARG A 99 17.73 -31.78 2.02
C ARG A 99 17.76 -31.29 3.46
N THR A 100 18.51 -30.24 3.73
CA THR A 100 18.55 -29.57 5.04
C THR A 100 17.19 -29.01 5.38
N LEU A 101 16.50 -28.32 4.44
CA LEU A 101 15.13 -27.83 4.62
C LEU A 101 14.15 -28.97 4.88
N HIS A 102 14.27 -30.09 4.17
CA HIS A 102 13.43 -31.26 4.41
C HIS A 102 13.62 -31.81 5.82
N THR A 103 14.86 -31.91 6.33
CA THR A 103 15.15 -32.31 7.70
C THR A 103 14.53 -31.36 8.72
N LEU A 104 14.67 -30.05 8.52
CA LEU A 104 14.09 -29.02 9.38
C LEU A 104 12.56 -29.00 9.37
N ALA A 105 11.94 -29.47 8.29
CA ALA A 105 10.49 -29.62 8.19
C ALA A 105 9.90 -30.67 9.15
N HIS A 106 10.72 -31.55 9.69
CA HIS A 106 10.33 -32.53 10.73
C HIS A 106 10.57 -32.02 12.16
N SER A 107 10.99 -30.77 12.33
CA SER A 107 11.23 -30.21 13.65
C SER A 107 9.96 -30.25 14.53
N GLN A 108 10.14 -30.51 15.81
CA GLN A 108 9.06 -30.42 16.80
C GLN A 108 8.52 -28.97 16.91
N TRP A 109 9.30 -27.96 16.54
CA TRP A 109 8.95 -26.54 16.61
C TRP A 109 8.19 -26.09 15.37
N SER A 110 6.94 -25.69 15.53
CA SER A 110 6.10 -25.21 14.42
C SER A 110 6.71 -23.96 13.72
N ARG A 111 7.45 -23.14 14.45
CA ARG A 111 8.15 -21.98 13.88
C ARG A 111 9.26 -22.37 12.93
N THR A 112 10.04 -23.41 13.23
CA THR A 112 11.05 -23.92 12.29
C THR A 112 10.37 -24.45 11.03
N ARG A 113 9.30 -25.23 11.15
CA ARG A 113 8.55 -25.74 10.01
C ARG A 113 7.91 -24.62 9.18
N MET A 114 7.41 -23.54 9.85
CA MET A 114 6.90 -22.36 9.16
C MET A 114 7.97 -21.64 8.35
N LEU A 115 9.19 -21.45 8.90
CA LEU A 115 10.30 -20.84 8.19
C LEU A 115 10.73 -21.68 6.99
N VAL A 116 10.70 -23.00 7.08
CA VAL A 116 10.91 -23.88 5.94
C VAL A 116 9.85 -23.66 4.88
N ALA A 117 8.56 -23.55 5.26
CA ALA A 117 7.48 -23.24 4.31
C ALA A 117 7.61 -21.86 3.64
N MET A 118 8.40 -20.95 4.20
CA MET A 118 8.66 -19.61 3.65
C MET A 118 9.92 -19.54 2.77
N CYS A 119 10.77 -20.58 2.75
CA CYS A 119 12.01 -20.59 1.95
C CYS A 119 11.71 -21.00 0.51
N ASP A 120 12.08 -20.17 -0.46
CA ASP A 120 11.85 -20.42 -1.90
C ASP A 120 12.52 -21.72 -2.39
N GLU A 121 13.61 -22.15 -1.75
CA GLU A 121 14.36 -23.36 -2.06
C GLU A 121 13.71 -24.65 -1.52
N THR A 122 12.59 -24.55 -0.81
CA THR A 122 11.90 -25.71 -0.25
C THR A 122 11.31 -26.58 -1.35
N MET A 123 11.71 -27.86 -1.38
CA MET A 123 11.29 -28.79 -2.40
C MET A 123 9.78 -29.09 -2.35
N ALA A 124 9.20 -29.41 -3.49
CA ALA A 124 7.77 -29.73 -3.63
C ALA A 124 7.31 -30.85 -2.68
N GLU A 125 8.13 -31.87 -2.48
CA GLU A 125 7.85 -32.97 -1.54
C GLU A 125 7.73 -32.48 -0.09
N THR A 126 8.60 -31.55 0.32
CA THR A 126 8.56 -30.94 1.65
C THR A 126 7.33 -30.05 1.81
N ILE A 127 6.97 -29.26 0.80
CA ILE A 127 5.74 -28.46 0.78
C ILE A 127 4.51 -29.37 0.84
N HIS A 128 4.50 -30.48 0.10
CA HIS A 128 3.40 -31.46 0.15
C HIS A 128 3.15 -31.99 1.57
N MET A 129 4.19 -32.18 2.35
CA MET A 129 4.07 -32.57 3.76
C MET A 129 3.54 -31.39 4.62
N LEU A 130 4.10 -30.20 4.45
CA LEU A 130 3.78 -29.01 5.28
C LEU A 130 2.37 -28.46 5.06
N VAL A 131 1.73 -28.68 3.91
CA VAL A 131 0.31 -28.30 3.70
C VAL A 131 -0.66 -29.10 4.56
N SER A 132 -0.21 -30.17 5.21
CA SER A 132 -0.99 -30.98 6.16
C SER A 132 -0.47 -30.86 7.60
N ASP A 133 0.35 -29.85 7.89
CA ASP A 133 0.92 -29.61 9.22
C ASP A 133 -0.18 -29.38 10.28
N PRO A 134 -0.01 -29.88 11.52
CA PRO A 134 -0.95 -29.62 12.60
C PRO A 134 -1.11 -28.13 12.93
N ASN A 135 -0.08 -27.30 12.69
CA ASN A 135 -0.14 -25.86 12.93
C ASN A 135 -0.70 -25.12 11.70
N PRO A 136 -1.80 -24.35 11.85
CA PRO A 136 -2.43 -23.66 10.72
C PRO A 136 -1.53 -22.62 10.04
N LEU A 137 -0.63 -21.97 10.78
CA LEU A 137 0.31 -21.01 10.17
C LEU A 137 1.31 -21.70 9.24
N VAL A 138 1.77 -22.90 9.60
CA VAL A 138 2.65 -23.69 8.72
C VAL A 138 1.90 -24.08 7.44
N ARG A 139 0.65 -24.55 7.56
CA ARG A 139 -0.20 -24.86 6.40
C ARG A 139 -0.42 -23.62 5.53
N ALA A 140 -0.72 -22.48 6.15
CA ALA A 140 -0.98 -21.23 5.43
C ALA A 140 0.22 -20.79 4.59
N TYR A 141 1.44 -20.88 5.11
CA TYR A 141 2.65 -20.55 4.36
C TYR A 141 2.99 -21.60 3.30
N ALA A 142 2.78 -22.88 3.59
CA ALA A 142 3.01 -23.95 2.62
C ALA A 142 2.07 -23.84 1.40
N ILE A 143 0.80 -23.46 1.60
CA ILE A 143 -0.18 -23.28 0.51
C ILE A 143 0.21 -22.14 -0.43
N VAL A 144 0.78 -21.04 0.07
CA VAL A 144 1.19 -19.92 -0.79
C VAL A 144 2.56 -20.12 -1.44
N HIS A 145 3.31 -21.14 -1.05
CA HIS A 145 4.61 -21.45 -1.64
C HIS A 145 4.52 -21.74 -3.14
N GLY A 146 5.56 -21.38 -3.90
CA GLY A 146 5.61 -21.60 -5.36
C GLY A 146 5.42 -23.05 -5.78
N ASN A 147 5.91 -24.00 -4.96
CA ASN A 147 5.84 -25.43 -5.20
C ASN A 147 4.54 -26.10 -4.70
N ALA A 148 3.59 -25.33 -4.15
CA ALA A 148 2.28 -25.87 -3.79
C ALA A 148 1.45 -26.14 -5.05
N THR A 149 0.88 -27.35 -5.14
CA THR A 149 0.04 -27.73 -6.28
C THR A 149 -1.35 -27.09 -6.21
N ARG A 150 -2.04 -26.99 -7.35
CA ARG A 150 -3.43 -26.53 -7.42
C ARG A 150 -4.35 -27.34 -6.47
N GLU A 151 -4.19 -28.66 -6.42
CA GLU A 151 -4.97 -29.52 -5.54
C GLU A 151 -4.78 -29.15 -4.06
N GLN A 152 -3.54 -28.86 -3.64
CA GLN A 152 -3.24 -28.43 -2.28
C GLN A 152 -3.85 -27.08 -1.96
N VAL A 153 -3.81 -26.12 -2.89
CA VAL A 153 -4.47 -24.83 -2.76
C VAL A 153 -5.99 -25.03 -2.61
N ASN A 154 -6.59 -25.85 -3.47
CA ASN A 154 -8.02 -26.15 -3.43
C ASN A 154 -8.43 -26.81 -2.10
N LYS A 155 -7.62 -27.75 -1.58
CA LYS A 155 -7.83 -28.32 -0.25
C LYS A 155 -7.79 -27.27 0.85
N GLY A 156 -6.89 -26.30 0.75
CA GLY A 156 -6.79 -25.19 1.69
C GLY A 156 -8.02 -24.30 1.76
N MET A 157 -8.83 -24.23 0.69
CA MET A 157 -10.10 -23.50 0.66
C MET A 157 -11.16 -24.08 1.61
N SER A 158 -10.99 -25.31 2.03
CA SER A 158 -11.88 -26.01 2.98
C SER A 158 -11.22 -26.27 4.34
N ASP A 159 -10.13 -25.57 4.64
CA ASP A 159 -9.44 -25.72 5.93
C ASP A 159 -10.30 -25.18 7.09
N ALA A 160 -10.17 -25.80 8.26
CA ALA A 160 -10.86 -25.35 9.47
C ALA A 160 -10.39 -23.96 9.97
N ASP A 161 -9.17 -23.57 9.62
CA ASP A 161 -8.58 -22.30 10.04
C ASP A 161 -8.73 -21.23 8.97
N ALA A 162 -9.33 -20.09 9.36
CA ALA A 162 -9.60 -18.97 8.46
C ALA A 162 -8.35 -18.35 7.82
N GLN A 163 -7.17 -18.43 8.47
CA GLN A 163 -5.94 -17.93 7.89
C GLN A 163 -5.45 -18.81 6.73
N VAL A 164 -5.65 -20.12 6.84
CA VAL A 164 -5.35 -21.08 5.76
C VAL A 164 -6.28 -20.82 4.57
N VAL A 165 -7.59 -20.73 4.81
CA VAL A 165 -8.59 -20.42 3.78
C VAL A 165 -8.28 -19.10 3.10
N LYS A 166 -7.95 -18.04 3.87
CA LYS A 166 -7.56 -16.73 3.34
C LYS A 166 -6.35 -16.81 2.41
N GLN A 167 -5.34 -17.57 2.77
CA GLN A 167 -4.16 -17.72 1.93
C GLN A 167 -4.43 -18.57 0.68
N ALA A 168 -5.23 -19.62 0.82
CA ALA A 168 -5.67 -20.43 -0.31
C ALA A 168 -6.50 -19.62 -1.31
N ALA A 169 -7.43 -18.80 -0.82
CA ALA A 169 -8.27 -17.94 -1.67
C ALA A 169 -7.49 -16.93 -2.50
N ARG A 170 -6.28 -16.53 -2.07
CA ARG A 170 -5.41 -15.64 -2.87
C ARG A 170 -4.81 -16.32 -4.10
N LYS A 171 -4.61 -17.62 -4.05
CA LYS A 171 -3.99 -18.43 -5.12
C LYS A 171 -5.00 -19.30 -5.87
N CYS A 172 -6.20 -19.47 -5.32
CA CYS A 172 -7.24 -20.29 -5.92
C CYS A 172 -7.71 -19.69 -7.25
N ASP A 173 -7.91 -20.54 -8.23
CA ASP A 173 -8.50 -20.22 -9.54
C ASP A 173 -9.73 -21.11 -9.83
N ASP A 174 -10.20 -21.89 -8.84
CA ASP A 174 -11.35 -22.78 -8.98
C ASP A 174 -12.66 -22.05 -8.63
N PRO A 175 -13.54 -21.79 -9.63
CA PRO A 175 -14.75 -21.02 -9.41
C PRO A 175 -15.72 -21.61 -8.39
N GLN A 176 -15.76 -22.92 -8.24
CA GLN A 176 -16.71 -23.59 -7.33
C GLN A 176 -16.36 -23.35 -5.85
N LEU A 177 -15.08 -23.21 -5.53
CA LEU A 177 -14.62 -23.02 -4.16
C LEU A 177 -14.85 -21.60 -3.64
N PHE A 178 -14.96 -20.62 -4.54
CA PHE A 178 -15.25 -19.23 -4.16
C PHE A 178 -16.64 -19.06 -3.59
N SER A 179 -17.65 -19.75 -4.12
CA SER A 179 -19.04 -19.65 -3.64
C SER A 179 -19.16 -20.06 -2.16
N ILE A 180 -18.44 -21.11 -1.76
CA ILE A 180 -18.40 -21.58 -0.35
C ILE A 180 -17.67 -20.55 0.52
N SER A 181 -16.52 -20.05 0.08
CA SER A 181 -15.72 -19.10 0.84
C SER A 181 -16.33 -17.70 0.92
N ALA A 182 -17.19 -17.34 -0.02
CA ALA A 182 -17.95 -16.09 0.01
C ALA A 182 -18.97 -16.00 1.17
N THR A 183 -19.36 -17.13 1.73
CA THR A 183 -20.27 -17.19 2.90
C THR A 183 -19.52 -17.47 4.21
N HIS A 184 -18.19 -17.43 4.18
CA HIS A 184 -17.37 -17.74 5.35
C HIS A 184 -17.61 -16.73 6.49
N LYS A 185 -17.63 -17.20 7.73
CA LYS A 185 -17.86 -16.37 8.93
C LYS A 185 -16.82 -15.26 9.13
N SER A 186 -15.56 -15.50 8.72
CA SER A 186 -14.51 -14.47 8.77
C SER A 186 -14.63 -13.53 7.58
N ARG A 187 -14.81 -12.23 7.86
CA ARG A 187 -14.81 -11.17 6.83
C ARG A 187 -13.51 -11.12 6.05
N GLU A 188 -12.37 -11.46 6.68
CA GLU A 188 -11.06 -11.46 6.03
C GLU A 188 -11.00 -12.48 4.88
N VAL A 189 -11.66 -13.63 5.02
CA VAL A 189 -11.81 -14.61 3.94
C VAL A 189 -12.69 -14.02 2.84
N ARG A 190 -13.88 -13.50 3.18
CA ARG A 190 -14.79 -12.89 2.20
C ARG A 190 -14.15 -11.71 1.46
N MET A 191 -13.37 -10.87 2.16
CA MET A 191 -12.60 -9.77 1.56
C MET A 191 -11.60 -10.25 0.51
N VAL A 192 -10.90 -11.36 0.76
CA VAL A 192 -9.95 -11.93 -0.21
C VAL A 192 -10.70 -12.50 -1.41
N VAL A 193 -11.79 -13.22 -1.18
CA VAL A 193 -12.66 -13.71 -2.25
C VAL A 193 -13.17 -12.53 -3.09
N ALA A 194 -13.68 -11.47 -2.48
CA ALA A 194 -14.20 -10.30 -3.17
C ALA A 194 -13.16 -9.62 -4.08
N SER A 195 -11.88 -9.60 -3.67
CA SER A 195 -10.81 -8.97 -4.44
C SER A 195 -10.13 -9.89 -5.47
N ASN A 196 -10.44 -11.19 -5.49
CA ASN A 196 -9.78 -12.12 -6.41
C ASN A 196 -10.41 -12.00 -7.82
N PRO A 197 -9.59 -11.79 -8.89
CA PRO A 197 -10.09 -11.65 -10.26
C PRO A 197 -10.71 -12.93 -10.82
N HIS A 198 -10.45 -14.09 -10.22
CA HIS A 198 -11.05 -15.37 -10.61
C HIS A 198 -12.39 -15.66 -9.93
N THR A 199 -12.86 -14.77 -9.07
CA THR A 199 -14.16 -14.92 -8.39
C THR A 199 -15.31 -14.87 -9.40
N PRO A 200 -16.20 -15.88 -9.42
CA PRO A 200 -17.34 -15.91 -10.35
C PRO A 200 -18.27 -14.69 -10.18
N GLN A 201 -18.91 -14.28 -11.28
CA GLN A 201 -19.79 -13.12 -11.30
C GLN A 201 -20.98 -13.26 -10.31
N ASP A 202 -21.59 -14.44 -10.20
CA ASP A 202 -22.68 -14.69 -9.25
C ASP A 202 -22.20 -14.53 -7.80
N THR A 203 -20.96 -14.96 -7.53
CA THR A 203 -20.33 -14.81 -6.21
C THR A 203 -20.02 -13.34 -5.91
N LEU A 204 -19.48 -12.60 -6.89
CA LEU A 204 -19.23 -11.16 -6.76
C LEU A 204 -20.52 -10.39 -6.55
N HIS A 205 -21.61 -10.75 -7.26
CA HIS A 205 -22.93 -10.13 -7.10
C HIS A 205 -23.49 -10.28 -5.68
N ALA A 206 -23.17 -11.38 -4.98
CA ALA A 206 -23.48 -11.52 -3.56
C ALA A 206 -22.57 -10.64 -2.68
N LEU A 207 -21.25 -10.57 -3.00
CA LEU A 207 -20.27 -9.87 -2.18
C LEU A 207 -20.37 -8.34 -2.28
N VAL A 208 -20.88 -7.79 -3.40
CA VAL A 208 -21.18 -6.34 -3.49
C VAL A 208 -22.36 -5.91 -2.58
N ARG A 209 -23.06 -6.89 -2.01
CA ARG A 209 -24.14 -6.70 -1.02
C ARG A 209 -23.79 -7.30 0.34
N ASP A 210 -22.55 -7.61 0.62
CA ASP A 210 -22.11 -8.16 1.91
C ASP A 210 -22.48 -7.21 3.06
N ALA A 211 -22.85 -7.75 4.19
CA ALA A 211 -23.18 -6.97 5.37
C ALA A 211 -22.01 -6.11 5.89
N ASP A 212 -20.76 -6.54 5.62
CA ASP A 212 -19.55 -5.83 6.04
C ASP A 212 -19.06 -4.89 4.94
N MET A 213 -18.97 -3.60 5.23
CA MET A 213 -18.53 -2.57 4.27
C MET A 213 -17.13 -2.83 3.70
N TRP A 214 -16.23 -3.44 4.49
CA TRP A 214 -14.87 -3.74 4.01
C TRP A 214 -14.85 -4.83 2.94
N VAL A 215 -15.81 -5.76 2.99
CA VAL A 215 -16.01 -6.75 1.92
C VAL A 215 -16.50 -6.05 0.65
N ARG A 216 -17.49 -5.13 0.78
CA ARG A 216 -18.00 -4.35 -0.35
C ARG A 216 -16.93 -3.45 -0.97
N ILE A 217 -16.08 -2.79 -0.15
CA ILE A 217 -14.90 -2.04 -0.62
C ILE A 217 -13.94 -2.94 -1.39
N ARG A 218 -13.70 -4.16 -0.93
CA ARG A 218 -12.84 -5.10 -1.63
C ARG A 218 -13.46 -5.59 -2.94
N ALA A 219 -14.76 -5.78 -2.97
CA ALA A 219 -15.50 -6.06 -4.20
C ALA A 219 -15.39 -4.89 -5.20
N ALA A 220 -15.56 -3.63 -4.75
CA ALA A 220 -15.43 -2.44 -5.60
C ALA A 220 -14.09 -2.37 -6.34
N ARG A 221 -13.01 -2.90 -5.74
CA ARG A 221 -11.67 -2.99 -6.36
C ARG A 221 -11.48 -4.18 -7.30
N ASN A 222 -12.47 -5.03 -7.45
CA ASN A 222 -12.34 -6.17 -8.34
C ASN A 222 -12.45 -5.71 -9.81
N PRO A 223 -11.44 -6.00 -10.66
CA PRO A 223 -11.43 -5.53 -12.04
C PRO A 223 -12.49 -6.18 -12.93
N THR A 224 -13.12 -7.26 -12.47
CA THR A 224 -14.11 -8.01 -13.25
C THR A 224 -15.56 -7.61 -12.97
N LEU A 225 -15.80 -6.57 -12.14
CA LEU A 225 -17.14 -6.11 -11.85
C LEU A 225 -17.89 -5.68 -13.12
N THR A 226 -19.14 -6.15 -13.21
CA THR A 226 -20.06 -5.68 -14.23
C THR A 226 -20.62 -4.29 -13.88
N LEU A 227 -21.17 -3.61 -14.90
CA LEU A 227 -21.82 -2.32 -14.66
C LEU A 227 -22.95 -2.42 -13.61
N ASP A 228 -23.79 -3.46 -13.67
CA ASP A 228 -24.89 -3.64 -12.72
C ASP A 228 -24.38 -3.71 -11.26
N MET A 229 -23.26 -4.38 -11.03
CA MET A 229 -22.62 -4.43 -9.72
C MET A 229 -22.07 -3.06 -9.31
N ARG A 230 -21.48 -2.31 -10.24
CA ARG A 230 -21.01 -0.95 -9.97
C ARG A 230 -22.16 0.01 -9.68
N MET A 231 -23.32 -0.16 -10.33
CA MET A 231 -24.52 0.61 -10.02
C MET A 231 -25.01 0.36 -8.58
N ILE A 232 -24.97 -0.90 -8.12
CA ILE A 232 -25.31 -1.23 -6.72
C ILE A 232 -24.35 -0.54 -5.75
N LEU A 233 -23.04 -0.57 -6.02
CA LEU A 233 -22.03 0.06 -5.18
C LEU A 233 -22.08 1.60 -5.25
N ALA A 234 -22.61 2.19 -6.32
CA ALA A 234 -22.81 3.63 -6.45
C ALA A 234 -23.94 4.15 -5.56
N GLU A 235 -24.85 3.29 -5.14
CA GLU A 235 -25.97 3.59 -4.24
C GLU A 235 -25.73 3.05 -2.80
N ASP A 236 -24.50 2.63 -2.48
CA ASP A 236 -24.17 2.08 -1.16
C ASP A 236 -24.39 3.13 -0.05
N GLU A 237 -24.89 2.68 1.10
CA GLU A 237 -25.10 3.53 2.27
C GLU A 237 -23.79 4.17 2.79
N GLU A 238 -22.66 3.45 2.63
CA GLU A 238 -21.35 3.87 3.13
C GLU A 238 -20.59 4.71 2.09
N PRO A 239 -20.25 5.97 2.39
CA PRO A 239 -19.50 6.83 1.46
C PRO A 239 -18.17 6.22 1.00
N TRP A 240 -17.46 5.49 1.86
CA TRP A 240 -16.19 4.84 1.51
C TRP A 240 -16.32 3.77 0.42
N VAL A 241 -17.46 3.10 0.33
CA VAL A 241 -17.77 2.15 -0.76
C VAL A 241 -17.98 2.92 -2.06
N ARG A 242 -18.80 4.01 -2.01
CA ARG A 242 -19.07 4.86 -3.18
C ARG A 242 -17.79 5.55 -3.70
N ILE A 243 -16.94 6.07 -2.78
CA ILE A 243 -15.61 6.64 -3.12
C ILE A 243 -14.77 5.61 -3.88
N THR A 244 -14.60 4.41 -3.29
CA THR A 244 -13.79 3.37 -3.94
C THR A 244 -14.36 2.97 -5.30
N ASN A 245 -15.67 2.88 -5.43
CA ASN A 245 -16.31 2.58 -6.71
C ASN A 245 -16.05 3.68 -7.76
N ALA A 246 -16.08 4.95 -7.35
CA ALA A 246 -15.77 6.08 -8.22
C ALA A 246 -14.27 6.15 -8.60
N GLU A 247 -13.37 5.77 -7.69
CA GLU A 247 -11.92 5.71 -7.96
C GLU A 247 -11.55 4.61 -8.97
N GLU A 248 -12.21 3.45 -8.89
CA GLU A 248 -11.83 2.23 -9.62
C GLU A 248 -12.63 2.03 -10.94
N THR A 249 -13.57 2.91 -11.24
CA THR A 249 -14.39 2.81 -12.45
C THR A 249 -13.82 3.63 -13.60
N ASN A 250 -14.05 3.16 -14.82
CA ASN A 250 -13.88 3.93 -16.05
C ASN A 250 -15.23 4.17 -16.76
N ASP A 251 -16.34 3.78 -16.15
CA ASP A 251 -17.67 3.94 -16.74
C ASP A 251 -18.23 5.34 -16.43
N PRO A 252 -18.53 6.17 -17.45
CA PRO A 252 -18.99 7.54 -17.26
C PRO A 252 -20.32 7.63 -16.51
N ARG A 253 -21.16 6.60 -16.57
CA ARG A 253 -22.45 6.59 -15.86
C ARG A 253 -22.25 6.53 -14.35
N ILE A 254 -21.28 5.76 -13.88
CA ILE A 254 -20.92 5.68 -12.45
C ILE A 254 -20.30 6.99 -11.99
N LEU A 255 -19.43 7.58 -12.81
CA LEU A 255 -18.79 8.86 -12.50
C LEU A 255 -19.82 10.01 -12.46
N ALA A 256 -20.82 9.98 -13.34
CA ALA A 256 -21.94 10.94 -13.32
C ALA A 256 -22.78 10.85 -12.04
N ILE A 257 -23.00 9.63 -11.50
CA ILE A 257 -23.67 9.44 -10.22
C ILE A 257 -22.80 9.99 -9.09
N ALA A 258 -21.52 9.62 -9.05
CA ALA A 258 -20.58 10.06 -8.01
C ALA A 258 -20.36 11.60 -8.04
N ALA A 259 -20.37 12.22 -9.21
CA ALA A 259 -20.26 13.68 -9.35
C ALA A 259 -21.45 14.42 -8.71
N ARG A 260 -22.61 13.78 -8.59
CA ARG A 260 -23.83 14.32 -8.01
C ARG A 260 -24.12 13.84 -6.60
N ASP A 261 -23.16 13.12 -6.00
CA ASP A 261 -23.30 12.61 -4.64
C ASP A 261 -23.39 13.75 -3.62
N SER A 262 -24.18 13.53 -2.57
CA SER A 262 -24.31 14.49 -1.46
C SER A 262 -23.04 14.57 -0.59
N ASP A 263 -22.20 13.54 -0.63
CA ASP A 263 -20.93 13.50 0.09
C ASP A 263 -19.83 14.12 -0.78
N ALA A 264 -19.19 15.16 -0.25
CA ALA A 264 -18.13 15.90 -0.97
C ALA A 264 -16.90 15.05 -1.31
N ASP A 265 -16.59 14.02 -0.53
CA ASP A 265 -15.43 13.16 -0.79
C ASP A 265 -15.75 12.16 -1.93
N VAL A 266 -17.01 11.75 -2.10
CA VAL A 266 -17.46 10.98 -3.27
C VAL A 266 -17.39 11.84 -4.54
N ALA A 267 -17.91 13.08 -4.48
CA ALA A 267 -17.82 14.02 -5.58
C ALA A 267 -16.35 14.37 -5.93
N LEU A 268 -15.49 14.45 -4.92
CA LEU A 268 -14.05 14.63 -5.10
C LEU A 268 -13.39 13.44 -5.81
N ALA A 269 -13.77 12.21 -5.46
CA ALA A 269 -13.29 11.00 -6.14
C ALA A 269 -13.66 11.02 -7.63
N ALA A 270 -14.90 11.39 -7.95
CA ALA A 270 -15.30 11.61 -9.34
C ALA A 270 -14.46 12.67 -10.03
N ALA A 271 -14.26 13.84 -9.40
CA ALA A 271 -13.41 14.92 -9.95
C ALA A 271 -11.95 14.48 -10.13
N GLN A 272 -11.47 13.45 -9.44
CA GLN A 272 -10.11 12.92 -9.53
C GLN A 272 -9.93 11.86 -10.60
N ASN A 273 -10.99 11.20 -11.01
CA ASN A 273 -10.94 10.12 -11.98
C ASN A 273 -10.69 10.66 -13.40
N GLU A 274 -9.65 10.15 -14.06
CA GLU A 274 -9.23 10.61 -15.39
C GLU A 274 -10.29 10.43 -16.50
N HIS A 275 -11.28 9.56 -16.28
CA HIS A 275 -12.35 9.26 -17.22
C HIS A 275 -13.60 10.12 -17.02
N THR A 276 -13.56 11.11 -16.11
CA THR A 276 -14.70 11.99 -15.86
C THR A 276 -14.97 12.90 -17.06
N ASP A 277 -16.22 12.91 -17.49
CA ASP A 277 -16.66 13.68 -18.65
C ASP A 277 -16.63 15.20 -18.40
N PRO A 278 -16.41 16.02 -19.46
CA PRO A 278 -16.42 17.48 -19.35
C PRO A 278 -17.72 18.05 -18.76
N ASP A 279 -18.87 17.44 -19.05
CA ASP A 279 -20.17 17.88 -18.53
C ASP A 279 -20.26 17.65 -17.00
N ASP A 280 -19.77 16.52 -16.51
CA ASP A 280 -19.69 16.25 -15.07
C ASP A 280 -18.70 17.16 -14.36
N LEU A 281 -17.57 17.48 -15.01
CA LEU A 281 -16.62 18.48 -14.50
C LEU A 281 -17.25 19.88 -14.44
N THR A 282 -18.10 20.23 -15.40
CA THR A 282 -18.89 21.48 -15.38
C THR A 282 -19.83 21.49 -14.19
N PHE A 283 -20.52 20.39 -13.90
CA PHE A 283 -21.34 20.26 -12.70
C PHE A 283 -20.50 20.41 -11.42
N LEU A 284 -19.39 19.67 -11.31
CA LEU A 284 -18.47 19.70 -10.17
C LEU A 284 -17.82 21.09 -9.96
N SER A 285 -17.70 21.89 -11.01
CA SER A 285 -17.18 23.26 -10.93
C SER A 285 -18.06 24.22 -10.11
N THR A 286 -19.31 23.85 -9.87
CA THR A 286 -20.26 24.62 -9.06
C THR A 286 -20.46 24.06 -7.65
N HIS A 287 -19.72 23.00 -7.28
CA HIS A 287 -19.87 22.31 -6.01
C HIS A 287 -19.59 23.23 -4.80
N GLY A 288 -20.28 22.98 -3.67
CA GLY A 288 -20.12 23.78 -2.45
C GLY A 288 -18.70 23.71 -1.84
N ASP A 289 -18.07 22.55 -1.92
CA ASP A 289 -16.70 22.31 -1.41
C ASP A 289 -15.63 22.82 -2.41
N GLU A 290 -14.71 23.64 -1.94
CA GLU A 290 -13.63 24.21 -2.77
C GLU A 290 -12.62 23.15 -3.24
N ARG A 291 -12.46 22.02 -2.52
CA ARG A 291 -11.58 20.92 -2.95
C ARG A 291 -12.09 20.29 -4.24
N VAL A 292 -13.41 20.09 -4.34
CA VAL A 292 -14.07 19.54 -5.53
C VAL A 292 -13.90 20.52 -6.71
N ARG A 293 -14.24 21.82 -6.51
CA ARG A 293 -14.09 22.83 -7.56
C ARG A 293 -12.65 22.98 -8.03
N ARG A 294 -11.69 22.95 -7.08
CA ARG A 294 -10.25 23.01 -7.41
C ARG A 294 -9.83 21.81 -8.24
N ARG A 295 -10.31 20.60 -7.90
CA ARG A 295 -9.97 19.42 -8.66
C ARG A 295 -10.58 19.47 -10.06
N ALA A 296 -11.84 19.88 -10.20
CA ALA A 296 -12.45 20.15 -11.48
C ALA A 296 -11.65 21.18 -12.30
N ALA A 297 -11.17 22.27 -11.66
CA ALA A 297 -10.34 23.28 -12.31
C ALA A 297 -9.01 22.75 -12.88
N SER A 298 -8.43 21.70 -12.27
CA SER A 298 -7.14 21.13 -12.68
C SER A 298 -7.27 19.85 -13.51
N HIS A 299 -8.48 19.39 -13.76
CA HIS A 299 -8.70 18.13 -14.47
C HIS A 299 -8.42 18.26 -15.97
N GLU A 300 -7.77 17.27 -16.56
CA GLU A 300 -7.32 17.33 -17.95
C GLU A 300 -8.46 17.50 -18.97
N ASN A 301 -9.64 16.93 -18.66
CA ASN A 301 -10.84 17.00 -19.51
C ASN A 301 -11.67 18.27 -19.29
N THR A 302 -11.25 19.20 -18.44
CA THR A 302 -12.00 20.44 -18.19
C THR A 302 -12.09 21.28 -19.45
N SER A 303 -13.33 21.65 -19.84
CA SER A 303 -13.58 22.45 -21.01
C SER A 303 -13.02 23.88 -20.85
N GLU A 304 -12.84 24.59 -21.97
CA GLU A 304 -12.43 26.01 -21.96
C GLU A 304 -13.44 26.87 -21.19
N GLU A 305 -14.73 26.64 -21.38
CA GLU A 305 -15.81 27.36 -20.72
C GLU A 305 -15.77 27.16 -19.19
N THR A 306 -15.63 25.91 -18.74
CA THR A 306 -15.54 25.56 -17.33
C THR A 306 -14.27 26.12 -16.69
N ALA A 307 -13.13 26.00 -17.37
CA ALA A 307 -11.87 26.56 -16.90
C ALA A 307 -11.95 28.08 -16.77
N LEU A 308 -12.54 28.77 -17.78
CA LEU A 308 -12.76 30.20 -17.74
C LEU A 308 -13.65 30.61 -16.56
N ALA A 309 -14.78 29.93 -16.35
CA ALA A 309 -15.70 30.21 -15.26
C ALA A 309 -15.01 30.12 -13.89
N LEU A 310 -14.22 29.06 -13.68
CA LEU A 310 -13.48 28.79 -12.43
C LEU A 310 -12.36 29.83 -12.16
N THR A 311 -11.91 30.62 -13.18
CA THR A 311 -10.98 31.73 -12.93
C THR A 311 -11.62 32.88 -12.16
N TYR A 312 -12.94 32.89 -11.99
CA TYR A 312 -13.68 33.88 -11.18
C TYR A 312 -14.13 33.34 -9.82
N ASP A 313 -13.67 32.15 -9.45
CA ASP A 313 -14.05 31.54 -8.18
C ASP A 313 -13.65 32.41 -6.99
N LYS A 314 -14.45 32.35 -5.93
CA LYS A 314 -14.17 33.05 -4.66
C LYS A 314 -12.89 32.54 -4.00
N ASP A 315 -12.57 31.23 -4.14
CA ASP A 315 -11.38 30.62 -3.57
C ASP A 315 -10.14 30.84 -4.46
N ALA A 316 -9.06 31.30 -3.86
CA ALA A 316 -7.81 31.60 -4.58
C ALA A 316 -7.12 30.36 -5.15
N MET A 317 -7.24 29.19 -4.48
CA MET A 317 -6.66 27.93 -4.96
C MET A 317 -7.41 27.41 -6.20
N VAL A 318 -8.72 27.62 -6.25
CA VAL A 318 -9.55 27.30 -7.42
C VAL A 318 -9.15 28.19 -8.60
N ARG A 319 -9.07 29.52 -8.37
CA ARG A 319 -8.62 30.48 -9.42
C ARG A 319 -7.21 30.17 -9.91
N ALA A 320 -6.31 29.77 -9.00
CA ALA A 320 -4.94 29.37 -9.32
C ALA A 320 -4.89 28.17 -10.24
N ALA A 321 -5.65 27.11 -9.90
CA ALA A 321 -5.75 25.90 -10.70
C ALA A 321 -6.33 26.19 -12.09
N ALA A 322 -7.45 26.92 -12.13
CA ALA A 322 -8.11 27.30 -13.37
C ALA A 322 -7.21 28.21 -14.24
N GLY A 323 -6.56 29.22 -13.64
CA GLY A 323 -5.65 30.11 -14.35
C GLY A 323 -4.46 29.40 -14.98
N ALA A 324 -3.94 28.37 -14.31
CA ALA A 324 -2.82 27.56 -14.82
C ALA A 324 -3.25 26.52 -15.86
N HIS A 325 -4.54 26.24 -15.99
CA HIS A 325 -5.05 25.18 -16.87
C HIS A 325 -4.79 25.48 -18.36
N LYS A 326 -4.48 24.45 -19.15
CA LYS A 326 -4.15 24.55 -20.58
C LYS A 326 -5.27 25.22 -21.39
N ASN A 327 -6.53 24.93 -21.08
CA ASN A 327 -7.70 25.41 -21.80
C ASN A 327 -8.15 26.80 -21.35
N THR A 328 -7.51 27.44 -20.35
CA THR A 328 -7.84 28.81 -19.98
C THR A 328 -7.32 29.80 -21.03
N PRO A 329 -8.19 30.67 -21.59
CA PRO A 329 -7.81 31.61 -22.65
C PRO A 329 -6.66 32.53 -22.24
N ALA A 330 -5.76 32.82 -23.20
CA ALA A 330 -4.59 33.67 -22.98
C ALA A 330 -4.95 35.07 -22.44
N TRP A 331 -6.04 35.64 -22.95
CA TRP A 331 -6.51 36.97 -22.50
C TRP A 331 -6.92 36.92 -21.02
N ARG A 332 -7.53 35.83 -20.55
CA ARG A 332 -7.93 35.69 -19.15
C ARG A 332 -6.72 35.46 -18.24
N LYS A 333 -5.73 34.64 -18.67
CA LYS A 333 -4.45 34.54 -17.96
C LYS A 333 -3.76 35.90 -17.79
N LYS A 334 -3.86 36.76 -18.79
CA LYS A 334 -3.34 38.13 -18.75
C LYS A 334 -4.07 38.99 -17.73
N GLU A 335 -5.40 38.96 -17.71
CA GLU A 335 -6.21 39.67 -16.72
C GLU A 335 -5.91 39.23 -15.28
N LEU A 336 -5.81 37.88 -15.03
CA LEU A 336 -5.39 37.37 -13.74
C LEU A 336 -4.01 37.87 -13.34
N ALA A 337 -3.05 37.85 -14.27
CA ALA A 337 -1.70 38.33 -13.99
C ALA A 337 -1.65 39.82 -13.67
N GLN A 338 -2.58 40.64 -14.18
CA GLN A 338 -2.69 42.07 -13.94
C GLN A 338 -3.48 42.41 -12.68
N GLY A 339 -4.59 41.71 -12.43
CA GLY A 339 -5.61 42.11 -11.46
C GLY A 339 -5.69 41.26 -10.19
N ASP A 340 -5.28 39.96 -10.22
CA ASP A 340 -5.31 39.15 -9.02
C ASP A 340 -4.17 39.52 -8.08
N ASN A 341 -4.46 39.56 -6.76
CA ASN A 341 -3.46 39.93 -5.75
C ASN A 341 -3.00 38.72 -4.92
N GLU A 342 -3.61 37.55 -5.11
CA GLU A 342 -3.25 36.37 -4.37
C GLU A 342 -1.94 35.77 -4.90
N PRO A 343 -0.90 35.67 -4.07
CA PRO A 343 0.40 35.14 -4.49
C PRO A 343 0.33 33.75 -5.11
N ILE A 344 -0.60 32.91 -4.63
CA ILE A 344 -0.77 31.54 -5.14
C ILE A 344 -1.24 31.53 -6.59
N VAL A 345 -2.15 32.43 -6.97
CA VAL A 345 -2.65 32.57 -8.36
C VAL A 345 -1.50 32.99 -9.28
N LEU A 346 -0.75 34.03 -8.88
CA LEU A 346 0.38 34.53 -9.66
C LEU A 346 1.51 33.51 -9.82
N ASN A 347 1.78 32.72 -8.73
CA ASN A 347 2.80 31.68 -8.74
C ASN A 347 2.39 30.51 -9.64
N MET A 348 1.13 30.07 -9.58
CA MET A 348 0.65 28.96 -10.42
C MET A 348 0.67 29.35 -11.91
N LEU A 349 0.26 30.59 -12.24
CA LEU A 349 0.41 31.12 -13.60
C LEU A 349 1.88 31.12 -14.06
N ALA A 350 2.82 31.51 -13.18
CA ALA A 350 4.23 31.55 -13.51
C ALA A 350 4.82 30.16 -13.78
N HIS A 351 4.37 29.14 -13.05
CA HIS A 351 4.85 27.77 -13.19
C HIS A 351 4.26 27.02 -14.39
N SER A 352 3.04 27.38 -14.80
CA SER A 352 2.36 26.70 -15.90
C SER A 352 3.10 26.87 -17.23
N THR A 353 3.37 25.76 -17.92
CA THR A 353 3.99 25.76 -19.25
C THR A 353 3.09 26.41 -20.30
N ASP A 354 1.78 26.41 -20.08
CA ASP A 354 0.76 26.93 -20.99
C ASP A 354 0.51 28.42 -20.79
N THR A 355 1.26 29.07 -19.88
CA THR A 355 1.16 30.51 -19.70
C THR A 355 1.94 31.26 -20.81
N PRO A 356 1.30 32.15 -21.55
CA PRO A 356 1.95 32.92 -22.60
C PRO A 356 3.13 33.77 -22.09
N ARG A 357 4.10 34.00 -22.95
CA ARG A 357 5.33 34.74 -22.58
C ARG A 357 5.07 36.15 -22.14
N ASP A 358 4.13 36.85 -22.78
CA ASP A 358 3.73 38.22 -22.41
C ASP A 358 3.11 38.29 -21.02
N VAL A 359 2.35 37.21 -20.62
CA VAL A 359 1.81 37.08 -19.25
C VAL A 359 2.95 36.91 -18.25
N ILE A 360 3.97 36.09 -18.56
CA ILE A 360 5.15 35.93 -17.70
C ILE A 360 5.89 37.29 -17.54
N HIS A 361 6.01 38.10 -18.58
CA HIS A 361 6.61 39.42 -18.46
C HIS A 361 5.83 40.36 -17.53
N ILE A 362 4.48 40.28 -17.55
CA ILE A 362 3.64 41.04 -16.62
C ILE A 362 3.93 40.61 -15.17
N LEU A 363 3.98 39.31 -14.91
CA LEU A 363 4.28 38.77 -13.59
C LEU A 363 5.67 39.17 -13.09
N VAL A 364 6.68 39.17 -13.96
CA VAL A 364 8.03 39.67 -13.65
C VAL A 364 7.98 41.16 -13.30
N GLY A 365 7.26 41.97 -14.06
CA GLY A 365 7.06 43.40 -13.79
C GLY A 365 6.38 43.68 -12.44
N ARG A 366 5.56 42.75 -11.96
CA ARG A 366 4.95 42.78 -10.61
C ARG A 366 5.86 42.22 -9.50
N GLY A 367 7.11 41.86 -9.81
CA GLY A 367 8.07 41.35 -8.84
C GLY A 367 7.88 39.87 -8.47
N ASN A 368 7.16 39.10 -9.28
CA ASN A 368 6.98 37.68 -9.03
C ASN A 368 8.29 36.91 -9.30
N LYS A 369 8.90 36.38 -8.23
CA LYS A 369 10.17 35.63 -8.29
C LYS A 369 10.09 34.37 -9.14
N GLN A 370 8.98 33.64 -9.08
CA GLN A 370 8.79 32.40 -9.82
C GLN A 370 8.69 32.66 -11.33
N ALA A 371 8.03 33.77 -11.72
CA ALA A 371 7.99 34.21 -13.12
C ALA A 371 9.37 34.57 -13.66
N SER A 372 10.24 35.19 -12.86
CA SER A 372 11.62 35.47 -13.25
C SER A 372 12.41 34.19 -13.53
N ILE A 373 12.28 33.17 -12.70
CA ILE A 373 12.89 31.84 -12.89
C ILE A 373 12.33 31.18 -14.17
N ALA A 374 11.00 31.13 -14.30
CA ALA A 374 10.33 30.55 -15.46
C ALA A 374 10.75 31.21 -16.79
N LEU A 375 10.96 32.51 -16.79
CA LEU A 375 11.44 33.25 -17.97
C LEU A 375 12.87 32.81 -18.34
N LEU A 376 13.76 32.70 -17.36
CA LEU A 376 15.16 32.29 -17.58
C LEU A 376 15.22 30.84 -18.10
N ASP A 377 14.42 29.93 -17.56
CA ASP A 377 14.38 28.53 -18.00
C ASP A 377 13.87 28.39 -19.44
N ARG A 378 12.89 29.20 -19.83
CA ARG A 378 12.39 29.24 -21.22
C ARG A 378 13.41 29.86 -22.21
N CYS A 379 14.35 30.69 -21.72
CA CYS A 379 15.45 31.17 -22.53
C CYS A 379 16.57 30.14 -22.72
N ARG A 380 16.79 29.26 -21.76
CA ARG A 380 17.81 28.19 -21.83
C ARG A 380 17.44 27.01 -22.74
N LYS A 381 16.14 26.81 -22.97
CA LYS A 381 15.64 25.68 -23.79
C LYS A 381 15.54 26.01 -25.30
N ARG A 382 16.03 27.20 -25.71
CA ARG A 382 16.23 27.62 -27.10
C ARG A 382 17.70 27.52 -27.48
#